data_b78d0dbfe68ffbd960aac18d1b377cea
#
_entry.id   b78d0dbfe68ffbd960aac18d1b377cea
#
_cell.length_a   1.000
_cell.length_b   1.000
_cell.length_c   1.000
_cell.angle_alpha   90.00
_cell.angle_beta   90.00
_cell.angle_gamma   90.00
#
_symmetry.space_group_name_H-M   'P 1'
#
loop_
_entity.id
_entity.type
_entity.pdbx_description
1 polymer ?
#
loop_
_entity_poly.entity_id
_entity_poly.type
_entity_poly.pdbx_seq_one_letter_code
_entity_poly.pdbx_strand_id
1 'polypeptide(L)'
;MKKTPLFLAGLVMVTALATLNVQAQKSEYQVAKSIQLTSDGGWDYLSVDEVNQKLFVSHSSQVNVVDLKTGAEVAVIPETPGVHGIAIANDLNKAFISCGRDSSVVVVDLTTFKLIAKVTGTGKNPDAILYDPFSKKVFTFNGRSSNSTVIDAVTLKIIATIPLAGKPEFSQADGKGKVYVNIEDKSLITIINSVTMKVEKEWSIAPGDEPSGLALDNVNHRLFSVCGNKMMVISDAVAGKVITTVPIGGGCDGVAFDPATKRVFSSNGEGTMTVVQQVSADVYKVVENFPTQKSARTITVDKTTHHIYLPTAELLPGEGRRPPKPNSFKVLDIEPVK
;
A
#
# COMPACT_ATOMS: atom_id res chain seq x y z
N MET A 1 28.33 -11.45 87.74
CA MET A 1 28.07 -10.67 86.51
C MET A 1 28.66 -11.45 85.35
N LYS A 2 27.81 -12.17 84.55
CA LYS A 2 28.26 -12.95 83.38
C LYS A 2 27.87 -12.14 82.14
N LYS A 3 28.89 -11.82 81.31
CA LYS A 3 28.66 -11.12 80.00
C LYS A 3 28.48 -12.17 78.91
N THR A 4 27.38 -12.14 78.22
CA THR A 4 27.08 -12.97 77.05
C THR A 4 27.56 -12.25 75.77
N PRO A 5 28.26 -12.88 74.82
CA PRO A 5 28.63 -12.25 73.56
C PRO A 5 27.45 -12.36 72.54
N LEU A 6 27.20 -11.27 71.86
CA LEU A 6 26.21 -11.14 70.78
C LEU A 6 26.90 -11.59 69.48
N PHE A 7 26.44 -12.68 68.85
CA PHE A 7 26.83 -13.07 67.50
C PHE A 7 26.01 -12.33 66.47
N LEU A 8 26.68 -11.50 65.64
CA LEU A 8 26.06 -10.81 64.51
C LEU A 8 26.22 -11.72 63.29
N ALA A 9 25.13 -12.36 62.84
CA ALA A 9 25.10 -13.12 61.59
C ALA A 9 24.87 -12.18 60.41
N GLY A 10 25.91 -11.94 59.64
CA GLY A 10 25.81 -11.17 58.39
C GLY A 10 25.20 -12.02 57.27
N LEU A 11 23.99 -11.64 56.82
CA LEU A 11 23.34 -12.25 55.67
C LEU A 11 23.92 -11.65 54.34
N VAL A 12 24.73 -12.40 53.64
CA VAL A 12 25.26 -12.02 52.30
C VAL A 12 24.19 -12.35 51.28
N MET A 13 23.49 -11.32 50.78
CA MET A 13 22.53 -11.44 49.70
C MET A 13 23.28 -11.46 48.37
N VAL A 14 23.43 -12.62 47.74
CA VAL A 14 24.02 -12.78 46.42
C VAL A 14 22.92 -12.47 45.40
N THR A 15 22.91 -11.26 44.81
CA THR A 15 22.05 -10.91 43.69
C THR A 15 22.63 -11.51 42.41
N ALA A 16 22.02 -12.60 41.93
CA ALA A 16 22.30 -13.15 40.61
C ALA A 16 21.73 -12.21 39.54
N LEU A 17 22.58 -11.43 38.87
CA LEU A 17 22.20 -10.73 37.62
C LEU A 17 22.03 -11.78 36.53
N ALA A 18 20.77 -12.10 36.21
CA ALA A 18 20.44 -12.84 35.00
C ALA A 18 20.64 -11.91 33.79
N THR A 19 21.73 -12.06 33.07
CA THR A 19 21.93 -11.43 31.77
C THR A 19 20.97 -12.07 30.76
N LEU A 20 19.88 -11.41 30.48
CA LEU A 20 19.04 -11.78 29.35
C LEU A 20 19.82 -11.54 28.05
N ASN A 21 20.38 -12.63 27.50
CA ASN A 21 20.87 -12.59 26.12
C ASN A 21 19.71 -12.36 25.18
N VAL A 22 19.41 -11.10 24.85
CA VAL A 22 18.53 -10.75 23.74
C VAL A 22 19.30 -11.10 22.47
N GLN A 23 19.11 -12.31 21.99
CA GLN A 23 19.59 -12.70 20.68
C GLN A 23 18.82 -11.86 19.67
N ALA A 24 19.48 -10.93 18.97
CA ALA A 24 18.85 -10.14 17.93
C ALA A 24 18.24 -11.11 16.90
N GLN A 25 16.93 -11.05 16.74
CA GLN A 25 16.22 -11.87 15.75
C GLN A 25 16.81 -11.53 14.37
N LYS A 26 17.32 -12.53 13.65
CA LYS A 26 17.84 -12.32 12.29
C LYS A 26 16.70 -11.82 11.41
N SER A 27 16.94 -10.75 10.67
CA SER A 27 15.95 -10.22 9.73
C SER A 27 15.58 -11.27 8.68
N GLU A 28 14.30 -11.36 8.36
CA GLU A 28 13.77 -12.26 7.31
C GLU A 28 13.80 -11.60 5.93
N TYR A 29 14.13 -10.32 5.85
CA TYR A 29 14.18 -9.53 4.62
C TYR A 29 15.52 -8.79 4.49
N GLN A 30 15.85 -8.44 3.25
CA GLN A 30 17.00 -7.60 2.94
C GLN A 30 16.69 -6.69 1.73
N VAL A 31 17.36 -5.54 1.63
CA VAL A 31 17.34 -4.72 0.43
C VAL A 31 18.24 -5.40 -0.60
N ALA A 32 17.65 -5.99 -1.63
CA ALA A 32 18.39 -6.64 -2.72
C ALA A 32 19.12 -5.60 -3.58
N LYS A 33 18.41 -4.52 -3.92
CA LYS A 33 18.97 -3.38 -4.67
C LYS A 33 18.14 -2.12 -4.49
N SER A 34 18.73 -0.99 -4.89
CA SER A 34 18.04 0.29 -5.05
C SER A 34 18.03 0.65 -6.52
N ILE A 35 16.84 0.78 -7.11
CA ILE A 35 16.65 1.11 -8.52
C ILE A 35 16.53 2.63 -8.62
N GLN A 36 17.57 3.28 -9.13
CA GLN A 36 17.56 4.74 -9.34
C GLN A 36 16.69 5.06 -10.54
N LEU A 37 15.79 6.05 -10.39
CA LEU A 37 14.92 6.52 -11.46
C LEU A 37 15.25 7.95 -11.87
N THR A 38 15.06 8.23 -13.17
CA THR A 38 15.41 9.52 -13.76
C THR A 38 14.22 10.46 -13.68
N SER A 39 14.10 11.23 -12.68
CA SER A 39 13.21 12.42 -12.60
C SER A 39 13.20 12.98 -11.19
N ASP A 40 12.64 14.17 -11.04
CA ASP A 40 12.51 14.88 -9.78
C ASP A 40 11.04 15.11 -9.44
N GLY A 41 10.74 15.21 -8.15
CA GLY A 41 9.40 15.53 -7.64
C GLY A 41 8.87 14.50 -6.65
N GLY A 42 7.58 14.61 -6.36
CA GLY A 42 6.91 13.68 -5.45
C GLY A 42 6.48 12.40 -6.15
N TRP A 43 6.27 11.38 -5.38
CA TRP A 43 5.79 10.06 -5.82
C TRP A 43 4.56 9.64 -5.03
N ASP A 44 3.88 8.61 -5.55
CA ASP A 44 2.74 8.00 -4.89
C ASP A 44 2.73 6.48 -5.09
N TYR A 45 1.67 5.91 -5.65
CA TYR A 45 1.54 4.47 -5.81
C TYR A 45 2.45 3.90 -6.90
N LEU A 46 2.64 2.59 -6.81
CA LEU A 46 3.33 1.80 -7.81
C LEU A 46 2.58 0.49 -8.03
N SER A 47 2.71 -0.09 -9.23
CA SER A 47 1.99 -1.31 -9.61
C SER A 47 2.89 -2.26 -10.36
N VAL A 48 2.84 -3.54 -9.99
CA VAL A 48 3.52 -4.62 -10.70
C VAL A 48 2.61 -5.18 -11.80
N ASP A 49 3.10 -5.21 -13.01
CA ASP A 49 2.59 -6.06 -14.08
C ASP A 49 3.30 -7.41 -14.01
N GLU A 50 2.68 -8.36 -13.31
CA GLU A 50 3.25 -9.70 -13.08
C GLU A 50 3.38 -10.50 -14.38
N VAL A 51 2.55 -10.22 -15.40
CA VAL A 51 2.58 -10.91 -16.69
C VAL A 51 3.80 -10.50 -17.51
N ASN A 52 4.04 -9.20 -17.63
CA ASN A 52 5.12 -8.65 -18.44
C ASN A 52 6.39 -8.36 -17.60
N GLN A 53 6.36 -8.63 -16.30
CA GLN A 53 7.46 -8.38 -15.36
C GLN A 53 7.95 -6.93 -15.43
N LYS A 54 7.00 -6.00 -15.28
CA LYS A 54 7.26 -4.56 -15.26
C LYS A 54 6.73 -3.93 -13.97
N LEU A 55 7.45 -2.95 -13.48
CA LEU A 55 7.02 -2.09 -12.39
C LEU A 55 6.71 -0.70 -12.94
N PHE A 56 5.51 -0.24 -12.71
CA PHE A 56 5.07 1.12 -13.03
C PHE A 56 5.13 1.96 -11.75
N VAL A 57 5.83 3.08 -11.79
CA VAL A 57 6.06 3.95 -10.63
C VAL A 57 5.56 5.35 -10.94
N SER A 58 4.57 5.83 -10.17
CA SER A 58 4.07 7.19 -10.30
C SER A 58 5.11 8.20 -9.83
N HIS A 59 5.36 9.24 -10.62
CA HIS A 59 6.35 10.25 -10.27
C HIS A 59 5.97 11.64 -10.84
N SER A 60 5.41 12.49 -10.00
CA SER A 60 5.08 13.88 -10.31
C SER A 60 4.11 14.05 -11.49
N SER A 61 4.59 14.07 -12.72
CA SER A 61 3.81 14.23 -13.95
C SER A 61 4.14 13.18 -15.02
N GLN A 62 4.74 12.08 -14.57
CA GLN A 62 5.12 10.95 -15.42
C GLN A 62 5.00 9.64 -14.67
N VAL A 63 5.03 8.52 -15.40
CA VAL A 63 5.18 7.18 -14.85
C VAL A 63 6.48 6.59 -15.38
N ASN A 64 7.36 6.16 -14.48
CA ASN A 64 8.56 5.43 -14.84
C ASN A 64 8.24 3.94 -14.93
N VAL A 65 8.72 3.26 -15.96
CA VAL A 65 8.53 1.82 -16.16
C VAL A 65 9.86 1.11 -16.03
N VAL A 66 9.93 0.18 -15.08
CA VAL A 66 11.14 -0.61 -14.79
C VAL A 66 10.93 -2.05 -15.23
N ASP A 67 11.92 -2.62 -15.89
CA ASP A 67 11.99 -4.06 -16.13
C ASP A 67 12.45 -4.78 -14.87
N LEU A 68 11.62 -5.65 -14.30
CA LEU A 68 11.90 -6.29 -13.02
C LEU A 68 13.03 -7.33 -13.10
N LYS A 69 13.30 -7.89 -14.29
CA LYS A 69 14.37 -8.87 -14.46
C LYS A 69 15.75 -8.22 -14.44
N THR A 70 15.85 -7.04 -15.04
CA THR A 70 17.13 -6.31 -15.15
C THR A 70 17.29 -5.21 -14.11
N GLY A 71 16.18 -4.64 -13.64
CA GLY A 71 16.14 -3.44 -12.81
C GLY A 71 16.37 -2.15 -13.60
N ALA A 72 16.35 -2.21 -14.93
CA ALA A 72 16.56 -1.04 -15.77
C ALA A 72 15.24 -0.27 -15.98
N GLU A 73 15.30 1.06 -15.99
CA GLU A 73 14.22 1.89 -16.49
C GLU A 73 14.14 1.72 -18.02
N VAL A 74 13.01 1.23 -18.52
CA VAL A 74 12.81 0.89 -19.93
C VAL A 74 11.90 1.85 -20.67
N ALA A 75 11.11 2.63 -19.93
CA ALA A 75 10.25 3.66 -20.51
C ALA A 75 9.88 4.73 -19.47
N VAL A 76 9.53 5.90 -19.99
CA VAL A 76 8.87 6.97 -19.24
C VAL A 76 7.59 7.32 -19.99
N ILE A 77 6.46 7.29 -19.29
CA ILE A 77 5.15 7.71 -19.80
C ILE A 77 4.93 9.15 -19.35
N PRO A 78 5.04 10.13 -20.24
CA PRO A 78 4.91 11.55 -19.91
C PRO A 78 3.43 11.96 -19.82
N GLU A 79 3.19 13.24 -19.54
CA GLU A 79 1.87 13.89 -19.60
C GLU A 79 0.81 13.28 -18.67
N THR A 80 1.23 12.85 -17.49
CA THR A 80 0.38 12.36 -16.41
C THR A 80 0.36 13.33 -15.23
N PRO A 81 -0.26 14.52 -15.35
CA PRO A 81 -0.13 15.62 -14.39
C PRO A 81 -0.73 15.29 -13.03
N GLY A 82 0.13 15.24 -12.01
CA GLY A 82 -0.24 14.83 -10.66
C GLY A 82 -0.69 13.38 -10.63
N VAL A 83 0.11 12.50 -11.23
CA VAL A 83 -0.16 11.07 -11.22
C VAL A 83 -0.18 10.52 -9.80
N HIS A 84 -1.15 9.63 -9.53
CA HIS A 84 -1.26 8.88 -8.29
C HIS A 84 -1.18 7.38 -8.55
N GLY A 85 -2.24 6.75 -9.06
CA GLY A 85 -2.36 5.32 -9.23
C GLY A 85 -2.23 4.82 -10.67
N ILE A 86 -1.88 3.54 -10.81
CA ILE A 86 -1.81 2.83 -12.08
C ILE A 86 -2.58 1.51 -11.94
N ALA A 87 -3.62 1.31 -12.75
CA ALA A 87 -4.37 0.06 -12.83
C ALA A 87 -4.00 -0.71 -14.09
N ILE A 88 -3.52 -1.94 -13.90
CA ILE A 88 -3.07 -2.82 -14.98
C ILE A 88 -4.22 -3.71 -15.46
N ALA A 89 -4.52 -3.71 -16.75
CA ALA A 89 -5.53 -4.53 -17.41
C ALA A 89 -4.87 -5.39 -18.49
N ASN A 90 -4.20 -6.48 -18.08
CA ASN A 90 -3.43 -7.36 -18.97
C ASN A 90 -4.28 -7.98 -20.08
N ASP A 91 -5.51 -8.35 -19.78
CA ASP A 91 -6.46 -8.92 -20.73
C ASP A 91 -6.95 -7.93 -21.80
N LEU A 92 -6.71 -6.65 -21.61
CA LEU A 92 -6.98 -5.58 -22.56
C LEU A 92 -5.68 -4.95 -23.12
N ASN A 93 -4.52 -5.41 -22.70
CA ASN A 93 -3.21 -4.82 -22.99
C ASN A 93 -3.15 -3.31 -22.69
N LYS A 94 -3.76 -2.86 -21.57
CA LYS A 94 -3.86 -1.45 -21.19
C LYS A 94 -3.42 -1.20 -19.76
N ALA A 95 -2.81 -0.03 -19.52
CA ALA A 95 -2.71 0.55 -18.19
C ALA A 95 -3.54 1.84 -18.14
N PHE A 96 -4.22 2.04 -17.00
CA PHE A 96 -5.02 3.23 -16.71
C PHE A 96 -4.34 3.99 -15.57
N ILE A 97 -4.05 5.27 -15.79
CA ILE A 97 -3.24 6.11 -14.91
C ILE A 97 -4.08 7.27 -14.43
N SER A 98 -4.32 7.38 -13.12
CA SER A 98 -5.07 8.50 -12.54
C SER A 98 -4.19 9.76 -12.47
N CYS A 99 -4.76 10.88 -12.91
CA CYS A 99 -4.10 12.19 -12.99
C CYS A 99 -4.90 13.21 -12.16
N GLY A 100 -4.53 13.37 -10.89
CA GLY A 100 -5.28 14.16 -9.91
C GLY A 100 -5.34 15.65 -10.22
N ARG A 101 -4.30 16.20 -10.89
CA ARG A 101 -4.22 17.65 -11.12
C ARG A 101 -5.24 18.14 -12.14
N ASP A 102 -5.56 17.35 -13.15
CA ASP A 102 -6.49 17.77 -14.23
C ASP A 102 -7.75 16.89 -14.34
N SER A 103 -8.00 16.05 -13.32
CA SER A 103 -9.20 15.21 -13.24
C SER A 103 -9.37 14.33 -14.47
N SER A 104 -8.34 13.56 -14.80
CA SER A 104 -8.33 12.68 -15.98
C SER A 104 -7.73 11.30 -15.66
N VAL A 105 -7.92 10.39 -16.61
CA VAL A 105 -7.22 9.10 -16.68
C VAL A 105 -6.51 9.00 -18.00
N VAL A 106 -5.19 8.81 -17.97
CA VAL A 106 -4.37 8.50 -19.13
C VAL A 106 -4.39 7.00 -19.36
N VAL A 107 -4.63 6.57 -20.60
CA VAL A 107 -4.67 5.16 -20.99
C VAL A 107 -3.52 4.88 -21.95
N VAL A 108 -2.70 3.88 -21.63
CA VAL A 108 -1.54 3.49 -22.43
C VAL A 108 -1.57 2.00 -22.78
N ASP A 109 -0.91 1.65 -23.87
CA ASP A 109 -0.66 0.28 -24.29
C ASP A 109 0.47 -0.33 -23.43
N LEU A 110 0.26 -1.52 -22.86
CA LEU A 110 1.23 -2.18 -21.98
C LEU A 110 2.47 -2.72 -22.68
N THR A 111 2.40 -2.92 -24.00
CA THR A 111 3.54 -3.43 -24.79
C THR A 111 4.45 -2.30 -25.26
N THR A 112 3.85 -1.20 -25.73
CA THR A 112 4.57 -0.10 -26.35
C THR A 112 4.73 1.11 -25.43
N PHE A 113 4.00 1.17 -24.33
CA PHE A 113 3.88 2.30 -23.39
C PHE A 113 3.39 3.61 -24.02
N LYS A 114 2.79 3.52 -25.22
CA LYS A 114 2.28 4.68 -25.95
C LYS A 114 0.87 5.03 -25.51
N LEU A 115 0.57 6.32 -25.57
CA LEU A 115 -0.77 6.86 -25.31
C LEU A 115 -1.80 6.24 -26.28
N ILE A 116 -2.87 5.68 -25.70
CA ILE A 116 -4.08 5.27 -26.43
C ILE A 116 -5.12 6.38 -26.37
N ALA A 117 -5.38 6.91 -25.15
CA ALA A 117 -6.41 7.92 -24.94
C ALA A 117 -6.18 8.69 -23.63
N LYS A 118 -6.83 9.84 -23.51
CA LYS A 118 -7.00 10.56 -22.26
C LYS A 118 -8.50 10.72 -22.00
N VAL A 119 -8.99 10.11 -20.93
CA VAL A 119 -10.38 10.22 -20.47
C VAL A 119 -10.47 11.39 -19.51
N THR A 120 -11.18 12.44 -19.87
CA THR A 120 -11.38 13.65 -19.06
C THR A 120 -12.76 13.67 -18.42
N GLY A 121 -12.93 14.47 -17.35
CA GLY A 121 -14.22 14.62 -16.68
C GLY A 121 -14.49 13.60 -15.58
N THR A 122 -13.46 13.02 -15.00
CA THR A 122 -13.58 12.30 -13.72
C THR A 122 -13.98 13.27 -12.59
N GLY A 123 -14.27 12.77 -11.41
CA GLY A 123 -14.35 13.61 -10.21
C GLY A 123 -13.02 14.30 -9.91
N LYS A 124 -13.03 15.25 -8.99
CA LYS A 124 -11.85 16.05 -8.63
C LYS A 124 -10.83 15.21 -7.86
N ASN A 125 -9.56 15.30 -8.29
CA ASN A 125 -8.44 14.58 -7.72
C ASN A 125 -8.68 13.06 -7.74
N PRO A 126 -8.76 12.41 -8.93
CA PRO A 126 -8.68 10.96 -9.02
C PRO A 126 -7.34 10.52 -8.45
N ASP A 127 -7.41 9.80 -7.34
CA ASP A 127 -6.29 9.33 -6.55
C ASP A 127 -6.07 7.84 -6.83
N ALA A 128 -6.58 6.96 -6.00
CA ALA A 128 -6.56 5.54 -6.30
C ALA A 128 -7.38 5.21 -7.55
N ILE A 129 -6.94 4.20 -8.27
CA ILE A 129 -7.56 3.70 -9.49
C ILE A 129 -7.49 2.17 -9.49
N LEU A 130 -8.56 1.53 -9.93
CA LEU A 130 -8.69 0.08 -9.94
C LEU A 130 -9.31 -0.38 -11.26
N TYR A 131 -8.77 -1.45 -11.84
CA TYR A 131 -9.41 -2.22 -12.88
C TYR A 131 -10.05 -3.49 -12.30
N ASP A 132 -11.35 -3.69 -12.54
CA ASP A 132 -12.05 -4.93 -12.20
C ASP A 132 -12.19 -5.80 -13.46
N PRO A 133 -11.44 -6.90 -13.59
CA PRO A 133 -11.49 -7.77 -14.76
C PRO A 133 -12.83 -8.50 -14.91
N PHE A 134 -13.59 -8.67 -13.83
CA PHE A 134 -14.91 -9.30 -13.86
C PHE A 134 -15.93 -8.47 -14.62
N SER A 135 -16.02 -7.17 -14.32
CA SER A 135 -16.96 -6.26 -14.94
C SER A 135 -16.40 -5.49 -16.14
N LYS A 136 -15.10 -5.60 -16.43
CA LYS A 136 -14.36 -4.82 -17.43
C LYS A 136 -14.51 -3.30 -17.22
N LYS A 137 -14.46 -2.88 -15.96
CA LYS A 137 -14.59 -1.48 -15.58
C LYS A 137 -13.38 -0.99 -14.82
N VAL A 138 -13.07 0.29 -15.02
CA VAL A 138 -12.09 1.03 -14.23
C VAL A 138 -12.83 1.96 -13.28
N PHE A 139 -12.43 1.97 -12.04
CA PHE A 139 -12.94 2.83 -10.98
C PHE A 139 -11.86 3.81 -10.59
N THR A 140 -12.11 5.12 -10.68
CA THR A 140 -11.25 6.12 -10.04
C THR A 140 -11.88 6.54 -8.73
N PHE A 141 -11.09 6.74 -7.71
CA PHE A 141 -11.52 7.20 -6.40
C PHE A 141 -11.09 8.65 -6.23
N ASN A 142 -12.08 9.55 -6.21
CA ASN A 142 -11.86 10.98 -6.40
C ASN A 142 -11.91 11.69 -5.03
N GLY A 143 -10.76 11.86 -4.40
CA GLY A 143 -10.63 12.30 -3.00
C GLY A 143 -11.26 13.66 -2.70
N ARG A 144 -11.24 14.61 -3.66
CA ARG A 144 -11.80 15.96 -3.45
C ARG A 144 -13.26 16.10 -3.79
N SER A 145 -13.90 15.10 -4.40
CA SER A 145 -15.31 15.13 -4.74
C SER A 145 -16.13 14.01 -4.10
N SER A 146 -15.50 13.20 -3.22
CA SER A 146 -16.14 12.13 -2.45
C SER A 146 -17.01 11.23 -3.33
N ASN A 147 -16.44 10.75 -4.42
CA ASN A 147 -17.13 9.86 -5.36
C ASN A 147 -16.15 8.94 -6.09
N SER A 148 -16.68 7.95 -6.79
CA SER A 148 -15.96 7.13 -7.75
C SER A 148 -16.50 7.38 -9.14
N THR A 149 -15.63 7.59 -10.14
CA THR A 149 -16.01 7.61 -11.56
C THR A 149 -15.74 6.23 -12.14
N VAL A 150 -16.74 5.71 -12.86
CA VAL A 150 -16.66 4.41 -13.51
C VAL A 150 -16.47 4.61 -15.01
N ILE A 151 -15.40 3.99 -15.54
CA ILE A 151 -15.03 4.02 -16.95
C ILE A 151 -15.18 2.61 -17.51
N ASP A 152 -15.85 2.44 -18.64
CA ASP A 152 -15.83 1.19 -19.40
C ASP A 152 -14.42 1.01 -20.00
N ALA A 153 -13.72 -0.04 -19.61
CA ALA A 153 -12.32 -0.25 -19.97
C ALA A 153 -12.10 -0.58 -21.45
N VAL A 154 -13.14 -0.98 -22.17
CA VAL A 154 -13.08 -1.31 -23.60
C VAL A 154 -13.34 -0.06 -24.43
N THR A 155 -14.44 0.63 -24.15
CA THR A 155 -14.88 1.81 -24.95
C THR A 155 -14.24 3.11 -24.46
N LEU A 156 -13.62 3.12 -23.29
CA LEU A 156 -12.99 4.28 -22.63
C LEU A 156 -13.96 5.42 -22.32
N LYS A 157 -15.25 5.12 -22.18
CA LYS A 157 -16.29 6.09 -21.84
C LYS A 157 -16.60 6.08 -20.35
N ILE A 158 -16.81 7.24 -19.77
CA ILE A 158 -17.41 7.37 -18.45
C ILE A 158 -18.85 6.90 -18.53
N ILE A 159 -19.24 5.92 -17.69
CA ILE A 159 -20.56 5.30 -17.70
C ILE A 159 -21.34 5.54 -16.40
N ALA A 160 -20.66 5.92 -15.31
CA ALA A 160 -21.32 6.26 -14.05
C ALA A 160 -20.41 7.13 -13.15
N THR A 161 -21.06 7.81 -12.21
CA THR A 161 -20.43 8.42 -11.04
C THR A 161 -21.19 7.94 -9.81
N ILE A 162 -20.45 7.36 -8.86
CA ILE A 162 -20.99 6.76 -7.64
C ILE A 162 -20.67 7.68 -6.47
N PRO A 163 -21.64 8.31 -5.82
CA PRO A 163 -21.41 9.06 -4.58
C PRO A 163 -20.90 8.14 -3.48
N LEU A 164 -19.95 8.62 -2.68
CA LEU A 164 -19.39 7.93 -1.52
C LEU A 164 -19.59 8.76 -0.26
N ALA A 165 -19.56 8.12 0.90
CA ALA A 165 -19.84 8.77 2.18
C ALA A 165 -18.81 9.85 2.58
N GLY A 166 -17.60 9.80 2.01
CA GLY A 166 -16.50 10.70 2.31
C GLY A 166 -15.35 10.57 1.32
N LYS A 167 -14.14 10.92 1.76
CA LYS A 167 -12.90 10.89 0.97
C LYS A 167 -12.47 9.44 0.72
N PRO A 168 -12.60 8.92 -0.52
CA PRO A 168 -12.09 7.58 -0.84
C PRO A 168 -10.57 7.61 -0.97
N GLU A 169 -9.95 6.54 -0.49
CA GLU A 169 -8.54 6.23 -0.61
C GLU A 169 -8.35 4.92 -1.40
N PHE A 170 -7.46 4.02 -0.97
CA PHE A 170 -7.13 2.81 -1.72
C PHE A 170 -8.30 1.82 -1.81
N SER A 171 -8.27 0.99 -2.86
CA SER A 171 -9.35 0.05 -3.17
C SER A 171 -8.83 -1.31 -3.64
N GLN A 172 -9.69 -2.33 -3.52
CA GLN A 172 -9.42 -3.70 -3.98
C GLN A 172 -10.67 -4.31 -4.61
N ALA A 173 -10.50 -5.09 -5.68
CA ALA A 173 -11.58 -5.91 -6.26
C ALA A 173 -11.39 -7.39 -5.89
N ASP A 174 -12.51 -8.09 -5.64
CA ASP A 174 -12.48 -9.53 -5.40
C ASP A 174 -12.47 -10.37 -6.68
N GLY A 175 -12.59 -9.72 -7.86
CA GLY A 175 -12.71 -10.41 -9.14
C GLY A 175 -14.03 -11.19 -9.32
N LYS A 176 -15.03 -10.93 -8.49
CA LYS A 176 -16.34 -11.59 -8.48
C LYS A 176 -17.50 -10.58 -8.41
N GLY A 177 -17.20 -9.31 -8.63
CA GLY A 177 -18.20 -8.25 -8.69
C GLY A 177 -18.26 -7.32 -7.49
N LYS A 178 -17.33 -7.41 -6.55
CA LYS A 178 -17.22 -6.49 -5.42
C LYS A 178 -15.93 -5.67 -5.51
N VAL A 179 -16.08 -4.39 -5.26
CA VAL A 179 -14.98 -3.44 -5.07
C VAL A 179 -15.08 -2.86 -3.67
N TYR A 180 -14.01 -3.01 -2.91
CA TYR A 180 -13.87 -2.49 -1.55
C TYR A 180 -13.05 -1.22 -1.59
N VAL A 181 -13.44 -0.20 -0.84
CA VAL A 181 -12.71 1.07 -0.76
C VAL A 181 -12.68 1.62 0.66
N ASN A 182 -11.52 2.05 1.11
CA ASN A 182 -11.38 2.81 2.35
C ASN A 182 -11.94 4.22 2.18
N ILE A 183 -12.71 4.69 3.16
CA ILE A 183 -13.18 6.08 3.25
C ILE A 183 -12.46 6.72 4.44
N GLU A 184 -11.43 7.50 4.14
CA GLU A 184 -10.45 8.00 5.10
C GLU A 184 -11.10 8.85 6.20
N ASP A 185 -11.77 9.93 5.83
CA ASP A 185 -12.36 10.92 6.75
C ASP A 185 -13.59 10.40 7.53
N LYS A 186 -14.01 9.16 7.28
CA LYS A 186 -15.14 8.49 7.97
C LYS A 186 -14.71 7.21 8.68
N SER A 187 -13.45 6.80 8.54
CA SER A 187 -12.93 5.56 9.14
C SER A 187 -13.84 4.36 8.89
N LEU A 188 -14.21 4.17 7.61
CA LEU A 188 -15.05 3.05 7.19
C LEU A 188 -14.59 2.42 5.87
N ILE A 189 -15.12 1.22 5.59
CA ILE A 189 -15.00 0.56 4.29
C ILE A 189 -16.35 0.57 3.60
N THR A 190 -16.35 0.90 2.31
CA THR A 190 -17.52 0.84 1.42
C THR A 190 -17.36 -0.32 0.45
N ILE A 191 -18.43 -1.11 0.21
CA ILE A 191 -18.54 -2.09 -0.86
C ILE A 191 -19.33 -1.48 -2.02
N ILE A 192 -18.74 -1.53 -3.21
CA ILE A 192 -19.41 -1.19 -4.47
C ILE A 192 -19.63 -2.48 -5.25
N ASN A 193 -20.83 -2.69 -5.76
CA ASN A 193 -21.10 -3.71 -6.77
C ASN A 193 -20.59 -3.22 -8.12
N SER A 194 -19.63 -3.91 -8.71
CA SER A 194 -18.98 -3.48 -9.95
C SER A 194 -19.87 -3.64 -11.19
N VAL A 195 -20.92 -4.47 -11.12
CA VAL A 195 -21.88 -4.69 -12.22
C VAL A 195 -22.95 -3.60 -12.20
N THR A 196 -23.60 -3.40 -11.04
CA THR A 196 -24.70 -2.43 -10.90
C THR A 196 -24.20 -1.00 -10.65
N MET A 197 -22.91 -0.84 -10.31
CA MET A 197 -22.26 0.45 -10.01
C MET A 197 -22.95 1.19 -8.86
N LYS A 198 -23.29 0.45 -7.80
CA LYS A 198 -23.96 0.99 -6.60
C LYS A 198 -23.23 0.57 -5.34
N VAL A 199 -23.25 1.44 -4.35
CA VAL A 199 -22.84 1.09 -2.98
C VAL A 199 -23.83 0.05 -2.44
N GLU A 200 -23.31 -1.05 -1.88
CA GLU A 200 -24.10 -2.12 -1.30
C GLU A 200 -24.08 -2.14 0.21
N LYS A 201 -22.91 -1.81 0.79
CA LYS A 201 -22.69 -1.91 2.23
C LYS A 201 -21.55 -1.01 2.67
N GLU A 202 -21.64 -0.56 3.92
CA GLU A 202 -20.58 0.18 4.60
C GLU A 202 -20.48 -0.31 6.04
N TRP A 203 -19.28 -0.25 6.62
CA TRP A 203 -19.06 -0.53 8.05
C TRP A 203 -17.86 0.25 8.59
N SER A 204 -17.94 0.60 9.87
CA SER A 204 -16.83 1.24 10.59
C SER A 204 -15.68 0.26 10.80
N ILE A 205 -14.46 0.76 10.69
CA ILE A 205 -13.24 0.02 11.00
C ILE A 205 -12.67 0.38 12.38
N ALA A 206 -13.43 1.07 13.22
CA ALA A 206 -12.99 1.36 14.58
C ALA A 206 -12.44 0.09 15.27
N PRO A 207 -11.30 0.16 16.00
CA PRO A 207 -10.61 1.36 16.47
C PRO A 207 -9.59 1.97 15.47
N GLY A 208 -9.51 1.50 14.22
CA GLY A 208 -8.69 2.12 13.18
C GLY A 208 -9.25 3.49 12.81
N ASP A 209 -8.38 4.44 12.49
CA ASP A 209 -8.72 5.82 12.15
C ASP A 209 -7.89 6.27 10.93
N GLU A 210 -8.51 7.06 10.06
CA GLU A 210 -7.90 7.55 8.82
C GLU A 210 -7.28 6.41 7.98
N PRO A 211 -8.08 5.43 7.47
CA PRO A 211 -7.56 4.34 6.64
C PRO A 211 -7.11 4.85 5.27
N SER A 212 -5.88 4.53 4.89
CA SER A 212 -5.32 4.81 3.56
C SER A 212 -5.19 3.55 2.71
N GLY A 213 -4.09 2.81 2.78
CA GLY A 213 -3.88 1.58 2.02
C GLY A 213 -4.86 0.46 2.37
N LEU A 214 -5.22 -0.33 1.36
CA LEU A 214 -6.11 -1.49 1.48
C LEU A 214 -5.54 -2.67 0.70
N ALA A 215 -5.46 -3.85 1.33
CA ALA A 215 -5.16 -5.11 0.66
C ALA A 215 -6.25 -6.16 0.93
N LEU A 216 -6.32 -7.19 0.09
CA LEU A 216 -7.36 -8.21 0.14
C LEU A 216 -6.76 -9.61 0.05
N ASP A 217 -7.11 -10.47 0.99
CA ASP A 217 -7.00 -11.92 0.91
C ASP A 217 -8.31 -12.50 0.39
N ASN A 218 -8.33 -12.82 -0.90
CA ASN A 218 -9.50 -13.38 -1.58
C ASN A 218 -9.86 -14.80 -1.12
N VAL A 219 -8.92 -15.54 -0.54
CA VAL A 219 -9.14 -16.93 -0.10
C VAL A 219 -9.91 -16.95 1.22
N ASN A 220 -9.46 -16.15 2.18
CA ASN A 220 -10.10 -16.08 3.50
C ASN A 220 -11.09 -14.91 3.62
N HIS A 221 -11.27 -14.10 2.57
CA HIS A 221 -12.12 -12.90 2.56
C HIS A 221 -11.73 -11.91 3.66
N ARG A 222 -10.44 -11.57 3.76
CA ARG A 222 -9.93 -10.62 4.75
C ARG A 222 -9.39 -9.37 4.07
N LEU A 223 -9.82 -8.24 4.58
CA LEU A 223 -9.33 -6.92 4.18
C LEU A 223 -8.33 -6.42 5.23
N PHE A 224 -7.26 -5.81 4.76
CA PHE A 224 -6.21 -5.23 5.57
C PHE A 224 -6.18 -3.73 5.29
N SER A 225 -6.65 -2.91 6.23
CA SER A 225 -6.63 -1.45 6.15
C SER A 225 -5.54 -0.91 7.06
N VAL A 226 -4.58 -0.16 6.52
CA VAL A 226 -3.56 0.54 7.32
C VAL A 226 -4.07 1.94 7.65
N CYS A 227 -3.92 2.35 8.92
CA CYS A 227 -4.58 3.50 9.49
C CYS A 227 -3.59 4.52 10.06
N GLY A 228 -3.94 5.81 10.01
CA GLY A 228 -3.13 6.92 10.51
C GLY A 228 -2.76 6.80 11.99
N ASN A 229 -3.60 6.15 12.79
CA ASN A 229 -3.35 5.87 14.20
C ASN A 229 -2.43 4.66 14.48
N LYS A 230 -1.58 4.27 13.52
CA LYS A 230 -0.57 3.20 13.62
C LYS A 230 -1.15 1.81 13.87
N MET A 231 -2.27 1.54 13.25
CA MET A 231 -2.93 0.23 13.28
C MET A 231 -3.12 -0.31 11.88
N MET A 232 -2.99 -1.63 11.74
CA MET A 232 -3.61 -2.36 10.64
C MET A 232 -4.87 -3.00 11.17
N VAL A 233 -6.00 -2.67 10.57
CA VAL A 233 -7.30 -3.28 10.89
C VAL A 233 -7.54 -4.44 9.93
N ILE A 234 -7.88 -5.59 10.48
CA ILE A 234 -8.26 -6.78 9.73
C ILE A 234 -9.78 -6.93 9.81
N SER A 235 -10.45 -6.90 8.66
CA SER A 235 -11.91 -7.01 8.55
C SER A 235 -12.33 -8.23 7.76
N ASP A 236 -13.48 -8.80 8.10
CA ASP A 236 -14.18 -9.80 7.29
C ASP A 236 -14.95 -9.09 6.18
N ALA A 237 -14.55 -9.31 4.92
CA ALA A 237 -15.12 -8.68 3.74
C ALA A 237 -16.59 -9.12 3.45
N VAL A 238 -16.98 -10.31 3.91
CA VAL A 238 -18.35 -10.86 3.73
C VAL A 238 -19.26 -10.34 4.84
N ALA A 239 -18.85 -10.55 6.10
CA ALA A 239 -19.63 -10.11 7.26
C ALA A 239 -19.67 -8.57 7.37
N GLY A 240 -18.65 -7.85 6.87
CA GLY A 240 -18.49 -6.41 7.00
C GLY A 240 -18.32 -6.01 8.46
N LYS A 241 -17.30 -6.57 9.09
CA LYS A 241 -16.96 -6.29 10.52
C LYS A 241 -15.47 -6.43 10.76
N VAL A 242 -14.97 -5.70 11.73
CA VAL A 242 -13.61 -5.85 12.23
C VAL A 242 -13.44 -7.20 12.93
N ILE A 243 -12.35 -7.90 12.65
CA ILE A 243 -11.95 -9.14 13.29
C ILE A 243 -10.91 -8.86 14.39
N THR A 244 -9.84 -8.17 14.03
CA THR A 244 -8.72 -7.85 14.94
C THR A 244 -7.91 -6.68 14.40
N THR A 245 -6.94 -6.24 15.18
CA THR A 245 -5.96 -5.21 14.80
C THR A 245 -4.55 -5.68 15.16
N VAL A 246 -3.56 -5.16 14.46
CA VAL A 246 -2.15 -5.30 14.83
C VAL A 246 -1.47 -3.92 14.77
N PRO A 247 -0.46 -3.67 15.63
CA PRO A 247 0.29 -2.42 15.57
C PRO A 247 1.20 -2.39 14.33
N ILE A 248 1.34 -1.20 13.73
CA ILE A 248 2.25 -0.92 12.61
C ILE A 248 3.03 0.38 12.88
N GLY A 249 4.00 0.71 12.04
CA GLY A 249 4.72 1.99 12.13
C GLY A 249 3.88 3.19 11.71
N GLY A 250 4.44 4.39 11.89
CA GLY A 250 3.76 5.66 11.61
C GLY A 250 3.92 6.14 10.16
N GLY A 251 2.93 6.91 9.71
CA GLY A 251 2.92 7.47 8.35
C GLY A 251 2.74 6.41 7.27
N CYS A 252 1.96 5.38 7.57
CA CYS A 252 1.60 4.34 6.61
C CYS A 252 0.65 4.91 5.55
N ASP A 253 0.87 4.52 4.28
CA ASP A 253 0.05 4.93 3.15
C ASP A 253 -0.21 3.77 2.18
N GLY A 254 0.52 2.68 2.34
CA GLY A 254 0.39 1.49 1.52
C GLY A 254 0.44 0.19 2.31
N VAL A 255 -0.24 -0.81 1.79
CA VAL A 255 -0.26 -2.19 2.30
C VAL A 255 -0.31 -3.16 1.13
N ALA A 256 0.43 -4.25 1.22
CA ALA A 256 0.42 -5.33 0.25
C ALA A 256 0.25 -6.69 0.94
N PHE A 257 -0.44 -7.61 0.27
CA PHE A 257 -0.61 -8.98 0.73
C PHE A 257 -0.02 -9.97 -0.27
N ASP A 258 0.84 -10.82 0.21
CA ASP A 258 1.38 -11.97 -0.53
C ASP A 258 0.66 -13.26 -0.12
N PRO A 259 -0.21 -13.81 -0.97
CA PRO A 259 -1.00 -14.98 -0.62
C PRO A 259 -0.17 -16.27 -0.51
N ALA A 260 0.98 -16.37 -1.19
CA ALA A 260 1.82 -17.57 -1.14
C ALA A 260 2.54 -17.69 0.20
N THR A 261 3.07 -16.61 0.72
CA THR A 261 3.74 -16.56 2.03
C THR A 261 2.78 -16.26 3.18
N LYS A 262 1.53 -15.85 2.87
CA LYS A 262 0.53 -15.37 3.83
C LYS A 262 1.07 -14.20 4.67
N ARG A 263 1.77 -13.26 4.01
CA ARG A 263 2.36 -12.09 4.63
C ARG A 263 1.66 -10.82 4.18
N VAL A 264 1.44 -9.95 5.15
CA VAL A 264 0.94 -8.59 4.91
C VAL A 264 2.07 -7.61 5.25
N PHE A 265 2.30 -6.66 4.36
CA PHE A 265 3.35 -5.67 4.49
C PHE A 265 2.74 -4.28 4.57
N SER A 266 3.05 -3.53 5.63
CA SER A 266 2.69 -2.11 5.74
C SER A 266 3.94 -1.27 5.56
N SER A 267 3.93 -0.37 4.57
CA SER A 267 4.99 0.62 4.40
C SER A 267 4.73 1.83 5.30
N ASN A 268 5.71 2.16 6.13
CA ASN A 268 5.57 3.21 7.13
C ASN A 268 6.55 4.34 6.81
N GLY A 269 6.03 5.53 6.53
CA GLY A 269 6.83 6.70 6.13
C GLY A 269 7.87 7.16 7.14
N GLU A 270 7.77 6.70 8.38
CA GLU A 270 8.81 6.90 9.42
C GLU A 270 10.14 6.19 9.10
N GLY A 271 10.14 5.23 8.15
CA GLY A 271 11.33 4.48 7.70
C GLY A 271 11.35 3.04 8.15
N THR A 272 10.20 2.40 8.21
CA THR A 272 10.06 0.97 8.48
C THR A 272 9.05 0.30 7.55
N MET A 273 9.13 -1.02 7.42
CA MET A 273 8.11 -1.89 6.84
C MET A 273 7.69 -2.90 7.91
N THR A 274 6.43 -2.83 8.35
CA THR A 274 5.91 -3.82 9.28
C THR A 274 5.49 -5.07 8.52
N VAL A 275 6.03 -6.22 8.91
CA VAL A 275 5.71 -7.53 8.36
C VAL A 275 4.78 -8.27 9.30
N VAL A 276 3.61 -8.64 8.80
CA VAL A 276 2.57 -9.35 9.57
C VAL A 276 2.35 -10.73 8.98
N GLN A 277 2.50 -11.77 9.78
CA GLN A 277 2.17 -13.15 9.41
C GLN A 277 0.70 -13.43 9.66
N GLN A 278 -0.03 -13.87 8.66
CA GLN A 278 -1.33 -14.50 8.81
C GLN A 278 -1.13 -15.95 9.25
N VAL A 279 -1.36 -16.24 10.52
CA VAL A 279 -1.25 -17.58 11.10
C VAL A 279 -2.47 -18.44 10.73
N SER A 280 -3.64 -17.81 10.78
CA SER A 280 -4.91 -18.35 10.28
C SER A 280 -5.77 -17.19 9.74
N ALA A 281 -6.97 -17.48 9.25
CA ALA A 281 -7.89 -16.45 8.75
C ALA A 281 -8.11 -15.30 9.74
N ASP A 282 -8.10 -15.59 11.06
CA ASP A 282 -8.45 -14.63 12.11
C ASP A 282 -7.29 -14.35 13.10
N VAL A 283 -6.12 -14.96 12.90
CA VAL A 283 -4.97 -14.82 13.80
C VAL A 283 -3.77 -14.26 13.05
N TYR A 284 -3.26 -13.14 13.54
CA TYR A 284 -2.16 -12.38 12.93
C TYR A 284 -1.08 -12.07 13.95
N LYS A 285 0.17 -12.03 13.51
CA LYS A 285 1.33 -11.73 14.34
C LYS A 285 2.28 -10.80 13.59
N VAL A 286 2.66 -9.70 14.20
CA VAL A 286 3.81 -8.90 13.73
C VAL A 286 5.07 -9.75 13.94
N VAL A 287 5.79 -10.01 12.87
CA VAL A 287 7.02 -10.82 12.90
C VAL A 287 8.27 -9.97 12.79
N GLU A 288 8.19 -8.84 12.11
CA GLU A 288 9.31 -7.93 11.92
C GLU A 288 8.86 -6.49 11.68
N ASN A 289 9.66 -5.53 12.11
CA ASN A 289 9.66 -4.16 11.62
C ASN A 289 10.98 -3.93 10.89
N PHE A 290 10.99 -4.22 9.59
CA PHE A 290 12.16 -4.11 8.74
C PHE A 290 12.53 -2.64 8.50
N PRO A 291 13.79 -2.22 8.72
CA PRO A 291 14.19 -0.84 8.47
C PRO A 291 14.20 -0.50 6.98
N THR A 292 13.57 0.60 6.62
CA THR A 292 13.55 1.15 5.26
C THR A 292 14.06 2.60 5.27
N GLN A 293 13.94 3.30 4.16
CA GLN A 293 14.24 4.72 4.11
C GLN A 293 13.00 5.53 4.56
N LYS A 294 13.23 6.62 5.31
CA LYS A 294 12.16 7.59 5.62
C LYS A 294 11.48 8.04 4.33
N SER A 295 10.18 8.24 4.39
CA SER A 295 9.28 8.57 3.28
C SER A 295 8.93 7.43 2.31
N ALA A 296 9.47 6.22 2.48
CA ALA A 296 9.00 5.03 1.78
C ALA A 296 7.62 4.62 2.35
N ARG A 297 6.55 5.30 1.91
CA ARG A 297 5.21 5.17 2.50
C ARG A 297 4.23 4.32 1.69
N THR A 298 4.49 4.14 0.38
CA THR A 298 3.69 3.30 -0.51
C THR A 298 4.43 2.04 -0.88
N ILE A 299 3.73 0.98 -1.28
CA ILE A 299 4.29 -0.36 -1.42
C ILE A 299 3.51 -1.17 -2.47
N THR A 300 4.20 -2.07 -3.15
CA THR A 300 3.60 -3.17 -3.90
C THR A 300 4.43 -4.44 -3.74
N VAL A 301 3.84 -5.59 -4.00
CA VAL A 301 4.49 -6.90 -3.99
C VAL A 301 4.32 -7.59 -5.34
N ASP A 302 5.41 -8.13 -5.88
CA ASP A 302 5.36 -9.11 -6.96
C ASP A 302 5.06 -10.48 -6.37
N LYS A 303 3.85 -10.98 -6.57
CA LYS A 303 3.38 -12.26 -6.02
C LYS A 303 4.04 -13.48 -6.66
N THR A 304 4.75 -13.28 -7.79
CA THR A 304 5.49 -14.35 -8.47
C THR A 304 6.88 -14.55 -7.86
N THR A 305 7.57 -13.46 -7.57
CA THR A 305 8.95 -13.46 -7.07
C THR A 305 9.05 -13.22 -5.58
N HIS A 306 7.97 -12.73 -4.95
CA HIS A 306 7.87 -12.29 -3.54
C HIS A 306 8.74 -11.07 -3.21
N HIS A 307 9.20 -10.34 -4.23
CA HIS A 307 9.88 -9.07 -4.08
C HIS A 307 8.88 -7.96 -3.73
N ILE A 308 9.34 -7.05 -2.90
CA ILE A 308 8.55 -5.94 -2.39
C ILE A 308 9.20 -4.65 -2.83
N TYR A 309 8.41 -3.74 -3.40
CA TYR A 309 8.91 -2.49 -3.97
C TYR A 309 8.36 -1.29 -3.21
N LEU A 310 9.25 -0.38 -2.78
CA LEU A 310 8.91 0.86 -2.08
C LEU A 310 9.60 2.06 -2.75
N PRO A 311 8.86 3.03 -3.30
CA PRO A 311 9.43 4.24 -3.85
C PRO A 311 9.82 5.19 -2.71
N THR A 312 10.94 5.87 -2.86
CA THR A 312 11.43 6.82 -1.87
C THR A 312 12.44 7.79 -2.47
N ALA A 313 12.71 8.89 -1.77
CA ALA A 313 13.81 9.81 -2.06
C ALA A 313 14.41 10.35 -0.76
N GLU A 314 15.61 10.90 -0.83
CA GLU A 314 16.12 11.75 0.24
C GLU A 314 15.29 13.05 0.29
N LEU A 315 14.98 13.51 1.49
CA LEU A 315 14.26 14.76 1.68
C LEU A 315 15.25 15.88 2.02
N LEU A 316 15.00 17.07 1.49
CA LEU A 316 15.79 18.26 1.86
C LEU A 316 15.60 18.57 3.35
N PRO A 317 16.58 19.18 4.03
CA PRO A 317 16.44 19.61 5.41
C PRO A 317 15.27 20.58 5.59
N GLY A 318 14.62 20.55 6.75
CA GLY A 318 13.51 21.44 7.10
C GLY A 318 12.47 20.77 7.99
N GLU A 319 11.45 21.55 8.37
CA GLU A 319 10.28 21.09 9.12
C GLU A 319 9.08 20.88 8.19
N GLY A 320 8.11 20.06 8.61
CA GLY A 320 6.87 19.78 7.87
C GLY A 320 7.11 18.93 6.60
N ARG A 321 6.27 19.15 5.58
CA ARG A 321 6.37 18.45 4.29
C ARG A 321 7.56 18.98 3.49
N ARG A 322 8.62 18.19 3.43
CA ARG A 322 9.89 18.56 2.78
C ARG A 322 9.91 18.07 1.33
N PRO A 323 10.43 18.87 0.39
CA PRO A 323 10.58 18.42 -0.98
C PRO A 323 11.67 17.35 -1.09
N PRO A 324 11.56 16.45 -2.07
CA PRO A 324 12.62 15.51 -2.41
C PRO A 324 13.89 16.25 -2.84
N LYS A 325 15.04 15.69 -2.48
CA LYS A 325 16.34 16.13 -2.98
C LYS A 325 16.46 15.72 -4.44
N PRO A 326 16.88 16.61 -5.34
CA PRO A 326 17.08 16.28 -6.75
C PRO A 326 17.97 15.04 -6.96
N ASN A 327 17.66 14.24 -7.96
CA ASN A 327 18.38 13.01 -8.34
C ASN A 327 18.50 11.95 -7.23
N SER A 328 17.60 11.95 -6.23
CA SER A 328 17.61 10.96 -5.14
C SER A 328 16.44 9.98 -5.19
N PHE A 329 15.53 10.13 -6.15
CA PHE A 329 14.37 9.25 -6.28
C PHE A 329 14.76 7.85 -6.73
N LYS A 330 14.30 6.85 -5.99
CA LYS A 330 14.61 5.44 -6.23
C LYS A 330 13.49 4.54 -5.73
N VAL A 331 13.51 3.29 -6.18
CA VAL A 331 12.71 2.22 -5.62
C VAL A 331 13.62 1.26 -4.85
N LEU A 332 13.27 0.98 -3.61
CA LEU A 332 13.87 -0.11 -2.84
C LEU A 332 13.25 -1.42 -3.33
N ASP A 333 14.08 -2.36 -3.73
CA ASP A 333 13.72 -3.72 -4.05
C ASP A 333 14.13 -4.59 -2.86
N ILE A 334 13.15 -5.11 -2.14
CA ILE A 334 13.33 -5.89 -0.91
C ILE A 334 12.93 -7.34 -1.19
N GLU A 335 13.77 -8.27 -0.79
CA GLU A 335 13.55 -9.70 -0.97
C GLU A 335 13.61 -10.48 0.35
N PRO A 336 12.98 -11.66 0.45
CA PRO A 336 13.19 -12.58 1.56
C PRO A 336 14.65 -13.07 1.61
N VAL A 337 15.22 -13.14 2.81
CA VAL A 337 16.55 -13.74 3.03
C VAL A 337 16.42 -15.26 2.85
N LYS A 338 17.28 -15.84 2.01
CA LYS A 338 17.33 -17.29 1.73
C LYS A 338 17.97 -18.10 2.86
#